data_31e6855de08d8057434a811c6ddd9f66
#
_entry.id   31e6855de08d8057434a811c6ddd9f66
#
_cell.length_a   1.000
_cell.length_b   1.000
_cell.length_c   1.000
_cell.angle_alpha   90.00
_cell.angle_beta   90.00
_cell.angle_gamma   90.00
#
_symmetry.space_group_name_H-M   'P 1'
#
loop_
_entity.id
_entity.type
_entity.pdbx_description
1 polymer ?
#
loop_
_entity_poly.entity_id
_entity_poly.type
_entity_poly.pdbx_seq_one_letter_code
_entity_poly.pdbx_strand_id
1 'polypeptide(L)'
;AARAVRRILVAGPVTGMVKFLARPKVEGIDRLSDLAKRTDVGGVIFAPNHHSHIDTPLMTTAVPSPWNDRLVVAAAADYFFDKRTKGTIAALALNAFPIDRETTSRKSSDELRALLARDWSVVIYPEGGRSPDGWGQDFKAGAAYLSIKTGSPVVPVFIDGTGSIFGKGMKRPRRGHVRVIFGAPLFPEENDNTRRFNERIEKAVTLLGDESLTDFWTSRQRAAAGRSTALTGPEYSGWRRQWSLYEHRKLGAAGQRRRQKRRWPNLG
;
A
#
# COMPACT_ATOMS: atom_id res chain seq x y z
N ALA A 1 -27.03 8.52 0.17
CA ALA A 1 -26.65 9.12 1.44
C ALA A 1 -25.19 8.81 1.81
N ALA A 2 -24.76 7.54 1.99
CA ALA A 2 -23.42 7.18 2.45
C ALA A 2 -22.27 7.73 1.58
N ARG A 3 -22.41 7.73 0.23
CA ARG A 3 -21.40 8.30 -0.70
C ARG A 3 -21.23 9.81 -0.51
N ALA A 4 -22.31 10.54 -0.32
CA ALA A 4 -22.23 11.99 -0.10
C ALA A 4 -21.54 12.32 1.21
N VAL A 5 -21.88 11.62 2.30
CA VAL A 5 -21.22 11.76 3.60
C VAL A 5 -19.74 11.45 3.49
N ARG A 6 -19.35 10.36 2.82
CA ARG A 6 -17.95 10.01 2.62
C ARG A 6 -17.21 11.07 1.81
N ARG A 7 -17.80 11.58 0.71
CA ARG A 7 -17.19 12.63 -0.11
C ARG A 7 -16.87 13.87 0.74
N ILE A 8 -17.77 14.26 1.64
CA ILE A 8 -17.57 15.37 2.58
C ILE A 8 -16.46 15.03 3.59
N LEU A 9 -16.49 13.84 4.19
CA LEU A 9 -15.48 13.41 5.18
C LEU A 9 -14.09 13.31 4.56
N VAL A 10 -13.96 12.76 3.36
CA VAL A 10 -12.67 12.62 2.67
C VAL A 10 -12.18 13.98 2.19
N ALA A 11 -13.04 14.79 1.56
CA ALA A 11 -12.65 16.10 1.04
C ALA A 11 -12.27 17.12 2.13
N GLY A 12 -12.87 17.01 3.32
CA GLY A 12 -12.62 17.91 4.45
C GLY A 12 -11.67 17.29 5.50
N PRO A 13 -12.21 16.62 6.55
CA PRO A 13 -11.44 16.20 7.72
C PRO A 13 -10.28 15.25 7.38
N VAL A 14 -10.49 14.25 6.52
CA VAL A 14 -9.44 13.25 6.18
C VAL A 14 -8.34 13.93 5.40
N THR A 15 -8.68 14.73 4.38
CA THR A 15 -7.67 15.46 3.60
C THR A 15 -6.93 16.48 4.46
N GLY A 16 -7.63 17.20 5.33
CA GLY A 16 -7.03 18.14 6.27
C GLY A 16 -6.02 17.46 7.20
N MET A 17 -6.40 16.33 7.78
CA MET A 17 -5.53 15.51 8.62
C MET A 17 -4.30 15.00 7.86
N VAL A 18 -4.49 14.47 6.65
CA VAL A 18 -3.39 13.96 5.83
C VAL A 18 -2.42 15.07 5.44
N LYS A 19 -2.92 16.23 4.97
CA LYS A 19 -2.08 17.38 4.64
C LYS A 19 -1.32 17.93 5.84
N PHE A 20 -1.95 17.94 7.01
CA PHE A 20 -1.32 18.43 8.24
C PHE A 20 -0.19 17.49 8.73
N LEU A 21 -0.41 16.17 8.68
CA LEU A 21 0.56 15.19 9.17
C LEU A 21 1.63 14.85 8.14
N ALA A 22 1.24 14.66 6.89
CA ALA A 22 2.08 14.00 5.89
C ALA A 22 2.60 14.93 4.77
N ARG A 23 1.99 16.10 4.56
CA ARG A 23 2.38 17.02 3.46
C ARG A 23 2.68 16.26 2.16
N PRO A 24 1.71 15.53 1.61
CA PRO A 24 1.97 14.58 0.53
C PRO A 24 2.35 15.29 -0.77
N LYS A 25 3.40 14.79 -1.43
CA LYS A 25 3.72 15.06 -2.83
C LYS A 25 3.28 13.86 -3.66
N VAL A 26 2.37 14.07 -4.60
CA VAL A 26 1.84 13.01 -5.48
C VAL A 26 2.48 13.15 -6.85
N GLU A 27 3.04 12.06 -7.37
CA GLU A 27 3.79 12.00 -8.62
C GLU A 27 3.29 10.85 -9.50
N GLY A 28 3.55 10.91 -10.81
CA GLY A 28 3.21 9.84 -11.76
C GLY A 28 1.73 9.75 -12.13
N ILE A 29 0.90 10.76 -11.81
CA ILE A 29 -0.52 10.79 -12.23
C ILE A 29 -0.63 10.82 -13.76
N ASP A 30 0.29 11.46 -14.44
CA ASP A 30 0.40 11.51 -15.90
C ASP A 30 0.47 10.12 -16.54
N ARG A 31 1.06 9.14 -15.85
CA ARG A 31 1.14 7.74 -16.29
C ARG A 31 -0.21 7.03 -16.34
N LEU A 32 -1.22 7.62 -15.72
CA LEU A 32 -2.60 7.10 -15.67
C LEU A 32 -3.52 7.77 -16.71
N SER A 33 -3.03 8.76 -17.45
CA SER A 33 -3.86 9.58 -18.34
C SER A 33 -4.54 8.77 -19.45
N ASP A 34 -3.85 7.78 -20.01
CA ASP A 34 -4.44 6.94 -21.05
C ASP A 34 -5.44 5.92 -20.47
N LEU A 35 -5.14 5.39 -19.27
CA LEU A 35 -6.08 4.53 -18.55
C LEU A 35 -7.39 5.30 -18.22
N ALA A 36 -7.28 6.57 -17.83
CA ALA A 36 -8.43 7.40 -17.49
C ALA A 36 -9.38 7.69 -18.69
N LYS A 37 -8.88 7.58 -19.91
CA LYS A 37 -9.66 7.76 -21.14
C LYS A 37 -10.35 6.47 -21.61
N ARG A 38 -9.95 5.31 -21.08
CA ARG A 38 -10.47 4.01 -21.48
C ARG A 38 -11.84 3.77 -20.86
N THR A 39 -12.82 3.45 -21.67
CA THR A 39 -14.20 3.12 -21.27
C THR A 39 -14.46 1.62 -21.21
N ASP A 40 -13.53 0.83 -21.76
CA ASP A 40 -13.58 -0.64 -21.78
C ASP A 40 -12.94 -1.28 -20.53
N VAL A 41 -12.34 -0.47 -19.67
CA VAL A 41 -11.73 -0.91 -18.41
C VAL A 41 -12.67 -0.57 -17.26
N GLY A 42 -13.07 -1.59 -16.50
CA GLY A 42 -13.87 -1.43 -15.29
C GLY A 42 -13.07 -0.85 -14.12
N GLY A 43 -13.26 -1.38 -12.92
CA GLY A 43 -12.52 -0.95 -11.74
C GLY A 43 -11.02 -1.23 -11.85
N VAL A 44 -10.22 -0.43 -11.15
CA VAL A 44 -8.75 -0.49 -11.12
C VAL A 44 -8.27 -0.97 -9.76
N ILE A 45 -7.22 -1.78 -9.72
CA ILE A 45 -6.58 -2.24 -8.49
C ILE A 45 -5.34 -1.38 -8.24
N PHE A 46 -5.31 -0.61 -7.16
CA PHE A 46 -4.12 0.10 -6.70
C PHE A 46 -3.37 -0.76 -5.71
N ALA A 47 -2.08 -1.02 -5.96
CA ALA A 47 -1.23 -1.91 -5.19
C ALA A 47 -0.06 -1.15 -4.53
N PRO A 48 -0.27 -0.47 -3.40
CA PRO A 48 0.79 0.23 -2.68
C PRO A 48 1.56 -0.69 -1.72
N ASN A 49 2.82 -0.32 -1.40
CA ASN A 49 3.50 -0.82 -0.20
C ASN A 49 2.81 -0.33 1.08
N HIS A 50 3.11 -0.94 2.25
CA HIS A 50 2.39 -0.65 3.49
C HIS A 50 3.30 -0.51 4.71
N HIS A 51 3.53 0.73 5.16
CA HIS A 51 4.44 1.03 6.27
C HIS A 51 3.73 1.68 7.47
N SER A 52 2.54 2.27 7.29
CA SER A 52 1.97 3.16 8.28
C SER A 52 0.45 3.06 8.40
N HIS A 53 -0.07 3.48 9.55
CA HIS A 53 -1.50 3.67 9.74
C HIS A 53 -2.10 4.77 8.85
N ILE A 54 -1.29 5.74 8.39
CA ILE A 54 -1.77 6.83 7.54
C ILE A 54 -1.77 6.48 6.04
N ASP A 55 -1.25 5.32 5.63
CA ASP A 55 -1.23 4.92 4.21
C ASP A 55 -2.65 4.83 3.65
N THR A 56 -3.58 4.28 4.42
CA THR A 56 -4.98 4.14 3.98
C THR A 56 -5.67 5.49 3.78
N PRO A 57 -5.74 6.41 4.76
CA PRO A 57 -6.30 7.74 4.51
C PRO A 57 -5.51 8.53 3.46
N LEU A 58 -4.20 8.31 3.35
CA LEU A 58 -3.39 8.91 2.29
C LEU A 58 -3.84 8.44 0.91
N MET A 59 -3.99 7.13 0.71
CA MET A 59 -4.45 6.58 -0.57
C MET A 59 -5.85 7.05 -0.95
N THR A 60 -6.78 7.16 0.00
CA THR A 60 -8.13 7.69 -0.28
C THR A 60 -8.13 9.15 -0.74
N THR A 61 -7.07 9.91 -0.44
CA THR A 61 -6.91 11.31 -0.85
C THR A 61 -6.00 11.49 -2.06
N ALA A 62 -5.10 10.54 -2.31
CA ALA A 62 -4.10 10.61 -3.38
C ALA A 62 -4.56 9.99 -4.70
N VAL A 63 -5.46 8.99 -4.67
CA VAL A 63 -6.01 8.39 -5.90
C VAL A 63 -6.76 9.45 -6.69
N PRO A 64 -6.39 9.67 -7.98
CA PRO A 64 -7.01 10.72 -8.78
C PRO A 64 -8.38 10.33 -9.32
N SER A 65 -9.12 11.32 -9.83
CA SER A 65 -10.31 11.08 -10.66
C SER A 65 -9.91 10.32 -11.94
N PRO A 66 -10.78 9.42 -12.44
CA PRO A 66 -12.16 9.13 -12.02
C PRO A 66 -12.30 8.09 -10.90
N TRP A 67 -11.20 7.47 -10.45
CA TRP A 67 -11.25 6.29 -9.56
C TRP A 67 -11.55 6.61 -8.09
N ASN A 68 -11.28 7.85 -7.64
CA ASN A 68 -11.49 8.26 -6.25
C ASN A 68 -12.96 8.24 -5.79
N ASP A 69 -13.91 8.43 -6.70
CA ASP A 69 -15.35 8.46 -6.39
C ASP A 69 -15.91 7.08 -6.02
N ARG A 70 -15.35 6.03 -6.62
CA ARG A 70 -15.74 4.63 -6.42
C ARG A 70 -14.54 3.82 -5.95
N LEU A 71 -13.90 4.26 -4.86
CA LEU A 71 -12.74 3.61 -4.27
C LEU A 71 -13.12 2.89 -2.97
N VAL A 72 -12.70 1.65 -2.84
CA VAL A 72 -12.72 0.87 -1.58
C VAL A 72 -11.30 0.50 -1.19
N VAL A 73 -11.07 0.34 0.10
CA VAL A 73 -9.78 -0.12 0.61
C VAL A 73 -9.97 -1.50 1.23
N ALA A 74 -9.26 -2.47 0.70
CA ALA A 74 -9.19 -3.82 1.25
C ALA A 74 -8.47 -3.79 2.60
N ALA A 75 -9.23 -3.92 3.68
CA ALA A 75 -8.72 -3.80 5.04
C ALA A 75 -8.91 -5.09 5.82
N ALA A 76 -7.94 -5.40 6.69
CA ALA A 76 -8.02 -6.59 7.52
C ALA A 76 -9.19 -6.53 8.50
N ALA A 77 -10.03 -7.53 8.46
CA ALA A 77 -11.22 -7.64 9.30
C ALA A 77 -10.87 -7.65 10.79
N ASP A 78 -9.83 -8.38 11.17
CA ASP A 78 -9.32 -8.53 12.52
C ASP A 78 -8.83 -7.22 13.15
N TYR A 79 -8.40 -6.26 12.35
CA TYR A 79 -7.84 -5.00 12.83
C TYR A 79 -8.84 -3.85 12.90
N PHE A 80 -9.66 -3.68 11.88
CA PHE A 80 -10.59 -2.54 11.80
C PHE A 80 -11.96 -2.86 12.39
N PHE A 81 -12.35 -4.12 12.43
CA PHE A 81 -13.70 -4.55 12.79
C PHE A 81 -13.76 -5.29 14.15
N ASP A 82 -12.67 -5.25 14.93
CA ASP A 82 -12.62 -5.77 16.31
C ASP A 82 -13.64 -5.10 17.24
N LYS A 83 -13.93 -3.80 17.01
CA LYS A 83 -14.94 -3.01 17.72
C LYS A 83 -15.90 -2.35 16.72
N ARG A 84 -17.19 -2.46 17.02
CA ARG A 84 -18.26 -1.95 16.16
C ARG A 84 -18.10 -0.46 15.80
N THR A 85 -17.67 0.37 16.76
CA THR A 85 -17.43 1.80 16.55
C THR A 85 -16.25 2.07 15.60
N LYS A 86 -15.13 1.37 15.76
CA LYS A 86 -13.97 1.49 14.88
C LYS A 86 -14.29 1.02 13.45
N GLY A 87 -14.99 -0.11 13.32
CA GLY A 87 -15.43 -0.65 12.04
C GLY A 87 -16.35 0.32 11.31
N THR A 88 -17.29 0.94 12.00
CA THR A 88 -18.20 1.94 11.43
C THR A 88 -17.43 3.17 10.93
N ILE A 89 -16.50 3.70 11.72
CA ILE A 89 -15.66 4.84 11.30
C ILE A 89 -14.79 4.47 10.09
N ALA A 90 -14.14 3.31 10.11
CA ALA A 90 -13.32 2.84 8.99
C ALA A 90 -14.16 2.65 7.71
N ALA A 91 -15.35 2.05 7.83
CA ALA A 91 -16.25 1.87 6.70
C ALA A 91 -16.77 3.20 6.14
N LEU A 92 -17.17 4.14 7.00
CA LEU A 92 -17.72 5.43 6.56
C LEU A 92 -16.64 6.37 6.03
N ALA A 93 -15.52 6.52 6.75
CA ALA A 93 -14.49 7.49 6.41
C ALA A 93 -13.53 6.99 5.31
N LEU A 94 -13.15 5.70 5.32
CA LEU A 94 -12.14 5.14 4.42
C LEU A 94 -12.72 4.18 3.39
N ASN A 95 -14.02 3.89 3.45
CA ASN A 95 -14.66 2.85 2.64
C ASN A 95 -13.92 1.50 2.78
N ALA A 96 -13.50 1.19 4.01
CA ALA A 96 -12.77 -0.03 4.31
C ALA A 96 -13.68 -1.25 4.11
N PHE A 97 -13.22 -2.16 3.27
CA PHE A 97 -13.88 -3.42 2.99
C PHE A 97 -13.16 -4.54 3.77
N PRO A 98 -13.86 -5.30 4.62
CA PRO A 98 -13.23 -6.32 5.44
C PRO A 98 -12.71 -7.49 4.59
N ILE A 99 -11.42 -7.80 4.74
CA ILE A 99 -10.82 -9.00 4.17
C ILE A 99 -10.29 -9.86 5.31
N ASP A 100 -10.62 -11.14 5.27
CA ASP A 100 -10.01 -12.14 6.13
C ASP A 100 -8.60 -12.47 5.62
N ARG A 101 -7.59 -12.33 6.48
CA ARG A 101 -6.18 -12.58 6.14
C ARG A 101 -5.77 -14.03 6.29
N GLU A 102 -6.44 -14.77 7.15
CA GLU A 102 -6.08 -16.15 7.50
C GLU A 102 -6.75 -17.15 6.58
N THR A 103 -8.01 -16.91 6.30
CA THR A 103 -8.69 -17.62 5.24
C THR A 103 -8.82 -16.69 4.05
N THR A 104 -8.13 -16.98 2.95
CA THR A 104 -8.42 -16.33 1.66
C THR A 104 -9.85 -16.72 1.30
N SER A 105 -10.81 -16.11 1.99
CA SER A 105 -12.22 -16.42 1.90
C SER A 105 -12.64 -16.22 0.45
N ARG A 106 -13.05 -17.26 -0.22
CA ARG A 106 -13.67 -17.20 -1.56
C ARG A 106 -14.71 -16.08 -1.59
N LYS A 107 -15.46 -15.90 -0.50
CA LYS A 107 -16.46 -14.86 -0.34
C LYS A 107 -15.87 -13.46 -0.49
N SER A 108 -14.80 -13.10 0.24
CA SER A 108 -14.16 -11.78 0.12
C SER A 108 -13.61 -11.52 -1.28
N SER A 109 -13.05 -12.56 -1.92
CA SER A 109 -12.57 -12.46 -3.31
C SER A 109 -13.71 -12.23 -4.29
N ASP A 110 -14.83 -12.94 -4.14
CA ASP A 110 -15.99 -12.81 -5.01
C ASP A 110 -16.67 -11.45 -4.85
N GLU A 111 -16.73 -10.92 -3.62
CA GLU A 111 -17.26 -9.59 -3.36
C GLU A 111 -16.39 -8.49 -3.97
N LEU A 112 -15.05 -8.60 -3.89
CA LEU A 112 -14.14 -7.66 -4.56
C LEU A 112 -14.23 -7.75 -6.08
N ARG A 113 -14.37 -8.95 -6.64
CA ARG A 113 -14.62 -9.14 -8.07
C ARG A 113 -15.92 -8.46 -8.52
N ALA A 114 -16.99 -8.61 -7.74
CA ALA A 114 -18.27 -7.96 -8.02
C ALA A 114 -18.17 -6.43 -7.93
N LEU A 115 -17.31 -5.88 -7.07
CA LEU A 115 -17.05 -4.45 -7.02
C LEU A 115 -16.29 -3.97 -8.26
N LEU A 116 -15.21 -4.65 -8.64
CA LEU A 116 -14.42 -4.33 -9.84
C LEU A 116 -15.29 -4.37 -11.11
N ALA A 117 -16.16 -5.38 -11.23
CA ALA A 117 -17.11 -5.50 -12.36
C ALA A 117 -18.17 -4.39 -12.40
N ARG A 118 -18.35 -3.63 -11.32
CA ARG A 118 -19.24 -2.46 -11.20
C ARG A 118 -18.48 -1.12 -11.23
N ASP A 119 -17.30 -1.10 -11.82
CA ASP A 119 -16.41 0.07 -11.92
C ASP A 119 -15.96 0.65 -10.58
N TRP A 120 -15.96 -0.15 -9.51
CA TRP A 120 -15.32 0.24 -8.27
C TRP A 120 -13.83 -0.08 -8.33
N SER A 121 -13.02 0.86 -7.92
CA SER A 121 -11.58 0.64 -7.77
C SER A 121 -11.24 0.17 -6.34
N VAL A 122 -10.17 -0.58 -6.22
CA VAL A 122 -9.79 -1.23 -4.98
C VAL A 122 -8.34 -0.91 -4.64
N VAL A 123 -8.07 -0.45 -3.43
CA VAL A 123 -6.71 -0.41 -2.88
C VAL A 123 -6.45 -1.73 -2.16
N ILE A 124 -5.42 -2.44 -2.58
CA ILE A 124 -4.96 -3.68 -1.95
C ILE A 124 -3.50 -3.52 -1.58
N TYR A 125 -3.16 -3.72 -0.31
CA TYR A 125 -1.78 -3.77 0.15
C TYR A 125 -1.24 -5.20 -0.02
N PRO A 126 -0.42 -5.48 -1.05
CA PRO A 126 -0.02 -6.85 -1.37
C PRO A 126 0.87 -7.46 -0.29
N GLU A 127 1.56 -6.67 0.50
CA GLU A 127 2.31 -7.13 1.68
C GLU A 127 1.43 -7.83 2.73
N GLY A 128 0.11 -7.61 2.70
CA GLY A 128 -0.85 -8.20 3.64
C GLY A 128 -0.74 -7.70 5.07
N GLY A 129 0.14 -6.76 5.35
CA GLY A 129 0.32 -6.15 6.65
C GLY A 129 1.34 -5.03 6.61
N ARG A 130 1.33 -4.17 7.64
CA ARG A 130 2.31 -3.09 7.74
C ARG A 130 3.71 -3.64 8.03
N SER A 131 4.70 -3.03 7.40
CA SER A 131 6.11 -3.32 7.66
C SER A 131 6.41 -3.32 9.16
N PRO A 132 7.09 -4.34 9.67
CA PRO A 132 7.44 -4.40 11.08
C PRO A 132 8.73 -3.65 11.42
N ASP A 133 9.61 -3.44 10.47
CA ASP A 133 10.98 -2.96 10.63
C ASP A 133 11.35 -1.79 9.70
N GLY A 134 10.41 -1.33 8.89
CA GLY A 134 10.61 -0.24 7.93
C GLY A 134 10.98 -0.71 6.52
N TRP A 135 11.22 -2.02 6.31
CA TRP A 135 11.44 -2.62 5.00
C TRP A 135 10.16 -3.27 4.48
N GLY A 136 10.01 -3.35 3.18
CA GLY A 136 8.90 -4.06 2.54
C GLY A 136 8.83 -5.53 2.90
N GLN A 137 7.72 -6.15 2.64
CA GLN A 137 7.49 -7.59 2.80
C GLN A 137 7.19 -8.21 1.43
N ASP A 138 7.36 -9.51 1.32
CA ASP A 138 7.01 -10.25 0.11
C ASP A 138 5.55 -10.05 -0.26
N PHE A 139 5.28 -9.86 -1.53
CA PHE A 139 3.94 -9.60 -2.03
C PHE A 139 3.11 -10.88 -2.09
N LYS A 140 1.94 -10.84 -1.45
CA LYS A 140 0.90 -11.87 -1.58
C LYS A 140 0.15 -11.70 -2.90
N ALA A 141 -0.24 -12.82 -3.46
CA ALA A 141 -0.80 -12.89 -4.81
C ALA A 141 -2.25 -12.36 -4.96
N GLY A 142 -2.84 -11.75 -3.94
CA GLY A 142 -4.26 -11.32 -3.96
C GLY A 142 -4.60 -10.32 -5.06
N ALA A 143 -3.76 -9.29 -5.25
CA ALA A 143 -3.95 -8.30 -6.31
C ALA A 143 -3.82 -8.93 -7.71
N ALA A 144 -2.80 -9.77 -7.91
CA ALA A 144 -2.59 -10.49 -9.16
C ALA A 144 -3.73 -11.45 -9.49
N TYR A 145 -4.20 -12.20 -8.49
CA TYR A 145 -5.34 -13.11 -8.64
C TYR A 145 -6.61 -12.38 -9.08
N LEU A 146 -6.96 -11.28 -8.41
CA LEU A 146 -8.14 -10.49 -8.75
C LEU A 146 -8.02 -9.91 -10.16
N SER A 147 -6.87 -9.36 -10.52
CA SER A 147 -6.63 -8.81 -11.85
C SER A 147 -6.80 -9.86 -12.95
N ILE A 148 -6.18 -11.03 -12.81
CA ILE A 148 -6.32 -12.14 -13.79
C ILE A 148 -7.79 -12.58 -13.91
N LYS A 149 -8.55 -12.61 -12.81
CA LYS A 149 -9.94 -13.06 -12.81
C LYS A 149 -10.93 -12.02 -13.34
N THR A 150 -10.57 -10.74 -13.32
CA THR A 150 -11.48 -9.65 -13.72
C THR A 150 -11.04 -8.91 -14.99
N GLY A 151 -9.79 -9.10 -15.43
CA GLY A 151 -9.18 -8.26 -16.48
C GLY A 151 -8.83 -6.85 -16.01
N SER A 152 -9.11 -6.51 -14.74
CA SER A 152 -8.83 -5.18 -14.18
C SER A 152 -7.33 -4.92 -14.11
N PRO A 153 -6.84 -3.75 -14.55
CA PRO A 153 -5.43 -3.42 -14.44
C PRO A 153 -5.00 -3.19 -12.99
N VAL A 154 -3.73 -3.46 -12.72
CA VAL A 154 -3.08 -3.11 -11.46
C VAL A 154 -2.20 -1.88 -11.66
N VAL A 155 -2.44 -0.84 -10.87
CA VAL A 155 -1.58 0.33 -10.77
C VAL A 155 -0.65 0.14 -9.58
N PRO A 156 0.65 -0.07 -9.81
CA PRO A 156 1.63 -0.12 -8.74
C PRO A 156 1.79 1.27 -8.14
N VAL A 157 1.89 1.35 -6.81
CA VAL A 157 2.08 2.62 -6.10
C VAL A 157 3.20 2.44 -5.08
N PHE A 158 4.04 3.46 -4.93
CA PHE A 158 5.03 3.48 -3.87
C PHE A 158 4.77 4.67 -2.95
N ILE A 159 4.68 4.38 -1.65
CA ILE A 159 4.49 5.36 -0.58
C ILE A 159 5.79 5.43 0.22
N ASP A 160 6.41 6.61 0.22
CA ASP A 160 7.63 6.88 0.95
C ASP A 160 7.38 7.84 2.12
N GLY A 161 8.09 7.64 3.24
CA GLY A 161 8.11 8.55 4.39
C GLY A 161 7.03 8.31 5.45
N THR A 162 5.96 7.56 5.19
CA THR A 162 4.86 7.37 6.15
C THR A 162 5.25 6.58 7.39
N GLY A 163 6.20 5.66 7.28
CA GLY A 163 6.72 4.87 8.39
C GLY A 163 7.30 5.74 9.52
N SER A 164 7.92 6.86 9.19
CA SER A 164 8.46 7.84 10.16
C SER A 164 7.37 8.70 10.82
N ILE A 165 6.19 8.81 10.21
CA ILE A 165 5.06 9.59 10.71
C ILE A 165 4.22 8.79 11.69
N PHE A 166 3.76 7.59 11.29
CA PHE A 166 2.93 6.75 12.16
C PHE A 166 3.12 5.26 11.86
N GLY A 167 4.37 4.80 11.90
CA GLY A 167 4.76 3.41 11.68
C GLY A 167 4.28 2.46 12.78
N LYS A 168 4.52 1.17 12.57
CA LYS A 168 4.14 0.11 13.50
C LYS A 168 4.83 0.30 14.85
N GLY A 169 4.07 0.25 15.94
CA GLY A 169 4.58 0.44 17.32
C GLY A 169 4.67 1.89 17.80
N MET A 170 4.42 2.88 16.95
CA MET A 170 4.35 4.27 17.37
C MET A 170 3.03 4.54 18.10
N LYS A 171 3.11 5.23 19.25
CA LYS A 171 1.94 5.59 20.05
C LYS A 171 1.25 6.86 19.59
N ARG A 172 1.97 7.78 18.96
CA ARG A 172 1.46 9.08 18.48
C ARG A 172 2.04 9.39 17.11
N PRO A 173 1.26 9.97 16.18
CA PRO A 173 1.77 10.41 14.90
C PRO A 173 2.73 11.61 15.07
N ARG A 174 3.66 11.72 14.13
CA ARG A 174 4.55 12.87 13.95
C ARG A 174 4.21 13.56 12.62
N ARG A 175 4.66 14.78 12.44
CA ARG A 175 4.61 15.45 11.14
C ARG A 175 5.81 15.04 10.29
N GLY A 176 5.59 14.92 8.98
CA GLY A 176 6.65 14.61 8.03
C GLY A 176 6.26 14.97 6.60
N HIS A 177 7.12 14.58 5.67
CA HIS A 177 6.86 14.67 4.23
C HIS A 177 6.69 13.27 3.68
N VAL A 178 5.75 13.11 2.77
CA VAL A 178 5.44 11.85 2.12
C VAL A 178 5.46 12.04 0.62
N ARG A 179 5.99 11.06 -0.09
CA ARG A 179 5.83 10.95 -1.55
C ARG A 179 4.92 9.77 -1.87
N VAL A 180 4.02 9.98 -2.80
CA VAL A 180 3.16 8.93 -3.38
C VAL A 180 3.44 8.91 -4.86
N ILE A 181 4.00 7.82 -5.36
CA ILE A 181 4.41 7.69 -6.77
C ILE A 181 3.54 6.62 -7.41
N PHE A 182 2.74 7.02 -8.39
CA PHE A 182 1.97 6.11 -9.23
C PHE A 182 2.83 5.59 -10.38
N GLY A 183 2.79 4.28 -10.61
CA GLY A 183 3.41 3.64 -11.75
C GLY A 183 2.48 3.51 -12.95
N ALA A 184 3.01 3.03 -14.07
CA ALA A 184 2.19 2.69 -15.23
C ALA A 184 1.29 1.49 -14.92
N PRO A 185 0.04 1.49 -15.44
CA PRO A 185 -0.88 0.37 -15.25
C PRO A 185 -0.32 -0.93 -15.84
N LEU A 186 -0.44 -2.02 -15.09
CA LEU A 186 -0.09 -3.37 -15.53
C LEU A 186 -1.37 -4.14 -15.85
N PHE A 187 -1.43 -4.67 -17.03
CA PHE A 187 -2.49 -5.59 -17.46
C PHE A 187 -1.99 -7.03 -17.37
N PRO A 188 -2.85 -8.00 -17.01
CA PRO A 188 -2.49 -9.41 -17.14
C PRO A 188 -2.31 -9.75 -18.62
N GLU A 189 -1.26 -10.48 -18.92
CA GLU A 189 -0.94 -10.98 -20.27
C GLU A 189 -1.46 -12.41 -20.43
N GLU A 190 -1.61 -12.87 -21.68
CA GLU A 190 -2.20 -14.17 -22.00
C GLU A 190 -1.43 -15.35 -21.35
N ASN A 191 -0.12 -15.19 -21.17
CA ASN A 191 0.75 -16.19 -20.55
C ASN A 191 0.99 -15.96 -19.05
N ASP A 192 0.33 -14.95 -18.44
CA ASP A 192 0.47 -14.70 -17.02
C ASP A 192 -0.31 -15.73 -16.19
N ASN A 193 0.36 -16.35 -15.27
CA ASN A 193 -0.27 -16.96 -14.11
C ASN A 193 -0.18 -16.01 -12.91
N THR A 194 -0.91 -16.30 -11.86
CA THR A 194 -0.97 -15.45 -10.65
C THR A 194 0.42 -15.16 -10.07
N ARG A 195 1.35 -16.13 -10.11
CA ARG A 195 2.71 -15.95 -9.60
C ARG A 195 3.51 -14.97 -10.47
N ARG A 196 3.55 -15.19 -11.79
CA ARG A 196 4.30 -14.34 -12.72
C ARG A 196 3.78 -12.90 -12.68
N PHE A 197 2.46 -12.73 -12.65
CA PHE A 197 1.87 -11.40 -12.59
C PHE A 197 2.16 -10.72 -11.25
N ASN A 198 2.14 -11.46 -10.13
CA ASN A 198 2.53 -10.94 -8.81
C ASN A 198 4.00 -10.46 -8.80
N GLU A 199 4.91 -11.24 -9.39
CA GLU A 199 6.32 -10.85 -9.55
C GLU A 199 6.48 -9.57 -10.40
N ARG A 200 5.65 -9.37 -11.44
CA ARG A 200 5.62 -8.13 -12.24
C ARG A 200 5.15 -6.94 -11.41
N ILE A 201 4.11 -7.11 -10.60
CA ILE A 201 3.61 -6.07 -9.70
C ILE A 201 4.69 -5.68 -8.68
N GLU A 202 5.33 -6.66 -8.04
CA GLU A 202 6.38 -6.44 -7.06
C GLU A 202 7.59 -5.72 -7.66
N LYS A 203 8.04 -6.15 -8.84
CA LYS A 203 9.11 -5.46 -9.59
C LYS A 203 8.75 -4.01 -9.92
N ALA A 204 7.50 -3.75 -10.31
CA ALA A 204 7.05 -2.40 -10.62
C ALA A 204 7.04 -1.51 -9.37
N VAL A 205 6.58 -2.01 -8.21
CA VAL A 205 6.61 -1.25 -6.95
C VAL A 205 8.06 -1.05 -6.48
N THR A 206 8.93 -2.06 -6.64
CA THR A 206 10.37 -1.95 -6.35
C THR A 206 11.03 -0.86 -7.19
N LEU A 207 10.70 -0.78 -8.49
CA LEU A 207 11.20 0.25 -9.38
C LEU A 207 10.77 1.66 -8.94
N LEU A 208 9.54 1.82 -8.48
CA LEU A 208 9.06 3.09 -7.91
C LEU A 208 9.77 3.44 -6.60
N GLY A 209 10.11 2.45 -5.78
CA GLY A 209 10.94 2.62 -4.59
C GLY A 209 12.33 3.14 -4.94
N ASP A 210 12.98 2.57 -5.95
CA ASP A 210 14.28 3.05 -6.45
C ASP A 210 14.17 4.46 -7.07
N GLU A 211 13.04 4.75 -7.75
CA GLU A 211 12.72 6.09 -8.27
C GLU A 211 12.56 7.11 -7.14
N SER A 212 12.00 6.72 -5.97
CA SER A 212 11.88 7.61 -4.82
C SER A 212 13.24 8.02 -4.24
N LEU A 213 14.22 7.11 -4.31
CA LEU A 213 15.58 7.33 -3.80
C LEU A 213 16.49 8.04 -4.81
N THR A 214 16.13 8.02 -6.08
CA THR A 214 16.93 8.57 -7.17
C THR A 214 16.09 9.50 -8.04
N ASP A 215 15.82 9.09 -9.27
CA ASP A 215 14.95 9.73 -10.24
C ASP A 215 14.41 8.69 -11.24
N PHE A 216 13.49 9.15 -12.12
CA PHE A 216 12.85 8.31 -13.11
C PHE A 216 13.84 7.56 -14.01
N TRP A 217 14.87 8.23 -14.52
CA TRP A 217 15.81 7.64 -15.49
C TRP A 217 16.80 6.72 -14.80
N THR A 218 17.38 7.15 -13.69
CA THR A 218 18.36 6.40 -12.92
C THR A 218 17.77 5.07 -12.42
N SER A 219 16.53 5.07 -11.95
CA SER A 219 15.87 3.84 -11.50
C SER A 219 15.71 2.82 -12.62
N ARG A 220 15.36 3.26 -13.84
CA ARG A 220 15.21 2.37 -15.00
C ARG A 220 16.54 1.84 -15.51
N GLN A 221 17.58 2.66 -15.51
CA GLN A 221 18.95 2.22 -15.84
C GLN A 221 19.44 1.17 -14.83
N ARG A 222 19.18 1.36 -13.52
CA ARG A 222 19.50 0.37 -12.50
C ARG A 222 18.73 -0.93 -12.69
N ALA A 223 17.45 -0.85 -13.01
CA ALA A 223 16.62 -2.00 -13.28
C ALA A 223 17.12 -2.79 -14.50
N ALA A 224 17.43 -2.10 -15.58
CA ALA A 224 18.00 -2.72 -16.79
C ALA A 224 19.36 -3.39 -16.52
N ALA A 225 20.15 -2.84 -15.59
CA ALA A 225 21.42 -3.41 -15.17
C ALA A 225 21.30 -4.48 -14.06
N GLY A 226 20.08 -4.86 -13.65
CA GLY A 226 19.84 -5.80 -12.56
C GLY A 226 20.29 -5.29 -11.17
N ARG A 227 20.35 -3.97 -10.97
CA ARG A 227 20.87 -3.32 -9.76
C ARG A 227 19.79 -2.58 -8.96
N SER A 228 18.53 -2.85 -9.20
CA SER A 228 17.44 -2.29 -8.37
C SER A 228 17.56 -2.72 -6.93
N THR A 229 17.34 -1.79 -6.00
CA THR A 229 17.35 -2.08 -4.57
C THR A 229 16.08 -2.85 -4.19
N ALA A 230 16.22 -4.02 -3.58
CA ALA A 230 15.06 -4.78 -3.13
C ALA A 230 14.29 -4.02 -2.05
N LEU A 231 12.95 -4.00 -2.14
CA LEU A 231 12.08 -3.38 -1.13
C LEU A 231 12.26 -4.04 0.25
N THR A 232 12.56 -5.33 0.26
CA THR A 232 12.80 -6.12 1.47
C THR A 232 14.09 -5.77 2.21
N GLY A 233 14.86 -4.81 1.70
CA GLY A 233 16.12 -4.38 2.27
C GLY A 233 17.31 -5.23 1.83
N PRO A 234 18.50 -4.97 2.39
CA PRO A 234 19.69 -5.77 2.10
C PRO A 234 19.43 -7.22 2.47
N GLU A 235 20.06 -8.15 1.73
CA GLU A 235 19.93 -9.60 1.97
C GLU A 235 20.20 -9.94 3.43
N TYR A 236 19.15 -9.91 4.23
CA TYR A 236 19.17 -10.55 5.53
C TYR A 236 18.80 -12.02 5.31
N SER A 237 19.66 -12.91 5.79
CA SER A 237 19.27 -14.30 5.96
C SER A 237 17.90 -14.32 6.68
N GLY A 238 16.90 -14.99 6.13
CA GLY A 238 15.51 -14.93 6.62
C GLY A 238 15.37 -15.19 8.13
N TRP A 239 16.29 -15.96 8.72
CA TRP A 239 16.34 -16.21 10.17
C TRP A 239 16.67 -14.95 10.99
N ARG A 240 17.57 -14.06 10.54
CA ARG A 240 17.91 -12.80 11.24
C ARG A 240 16.73 -11.85 11.26
N ARG A 241 15.98 -11.79 10.15
CA ARG A 241 14.77 -10.98 10.05
C ARG A 241 13.67 -11.53 10.94
N GLN A 242 13.43 -12.85 10.92
CA GLN A 242 12.46 -13.51 11.79
C GLN A 242 12.84 -13.36 13.26
N TRP A 243 14.11 -13.46 13.61
CA TRP A 243 14.60 -13.28 14.97
C TRP A 243 14.41 -11.84 15.45
N SER A 244 14.74 -10.84 14.62
CA SER A 244 14.47 -9.43 14.89
C SER A 244 12.99 -9.14 15.12
N LEU A 245 12.12 -9.73 14.30
CA LEU A 245 10.67 -9.61 14.46
C LEU A 245 10.16 -10.27 15.74
N TYR A 246 10.73 -11.40 16.12
CA TYR A 246 10.40 -12.10 17.36
C TYR A 246 10.84 -11.33 18.61
N GLU A 247 12.05 -10.74 18.61
CA GLU A 247 12.50 -9.87 19.68
C GLU A 247 11.63 -8.61 19.82
N HIS A 248 11.24 -7.98 18.71
CA HIS A 248 10.33 -6.83 18.75
C HIS A 248 8.97 -7.18 19.37
N ARG A 249 8.49 -8.40 19.16
CA ARG A 249 7.25 -8.89 19.78
C ARG A 249 7.41 -9.14 21.29
N LYS A 250 8.56 -9.70 21.72
CA LYS A 250 8.80 -10.02 23.14
C LYS A 250 9.18 -8.83 23.99
N LEU A 251 9.94 -7.88 23.46
CA LEU A 251 10.51 -6.79 24.25
C LEU A 251 9.59 -5.56 24.39
N GLY A 252 8.49 -5.48 23.61
CA GLY A 252 7.56 -4.36 23.63
C GLY A 252 8.24 -2.98 23.54
N ALA A 253 7.53 -1.92 23.92
CA ALA A 253 8.04 -0.54 23.86
C ALA A 253 9.26 -0.25 24.79
N ALA A 254 9.46 -1.03 25.85
CA ALA A 254 10.58 -0.88 26.77
C ALA A 254 11.91 -1.38 26.15
N GLY A 255 11.86 -2.46 25.37
CA GLY A 255 13.02 -3.00 24.67
C GLY A 255 13.52 -2.08 23.55
N GLN A 256 12.61 -1.35 22.87
CA GLN A 256 12.98 -0.38 21.84
C GLN A 256 13.78 0.80 22.42
N ARG A 257 13.41 1.30 23.61
CA ARG A 257 14.17 2.38 24.29
C ARG A 257 15.58 1.97 24.72
N ARG A 258 15.78 0.71 25.09
CA ARG A 258 17.09 0.18 25.44
C ARG A 258 18.01 0.01 24.22
N ARG A 259 17.47 -0.40 23.07
CA ARG A 259 18.24 -0.51 21.79
C ARG A 259 18.66 0.85 21.23
N GLN A 260 17.81 1.87 21.30
CA GLN A 260 18.17 3.23 20.86
C GLN A 260 19.33 3.84 21.68
N LYS A 261 19.55 3.41 22.93
CA LYS A 261 20.68 3.85 23.75
C LYS A 261 21.99 3.10 23.46
N ARG A 262 21.94 1.95 22.78
CA ARG A 262 23.14 1.23 22.31
C ARG A 262 23.45 1.60 20.86
N ARG A 263 23.86 2.84 20.63
CA ARG A 263 24.58 3.19 19.40
C ARG A 263 25.95 2.52 19.48
N TRP A 264 26.30 1.70 18.51
CA TRP A 264 27.66 1.28 18.28
C TRP A 264 28.48 2.53 18.01
N PRO A 265 29.69 2.65 18.61
CA PRO A 265 30.59 3.72 18.22
C PRO A 265 30.89 3.60 16.74
N ASN A 266 30.83 4.74 16.04
CA ASN A 266 31.31 4.81 14.66
C ASN A 266 32.75 4.34 14.68
N LEU A 267 33.03 3.18 14.15
CA LEU A 267 34.36 2.79 13.75
C LEU A 267 34.65 3.58 12.48
N GLY A 268 35.46 4.64 12.62
CA GLY A 268 35.94 5.52 11.59
C GLY A 268 36.60 4.80 10.43
#